data_1b93a431493b772848079c9cf98f63ed
#
_entry.id   1b93a431493b772848079c9cf98f63ed
#
_cell.length_a   1.000
_cell.length_b   1.000
_cell.length_c   1.000
_cell.angle_alpha   90.00
_cell.angle_beta   90.00
_cell.angle_gamma   90.00
#
_symmetry.space_group_name_H-M   'P 1'
#
loop_
_entity.id
_entity.type
_entity.pdbx_description
1 polymer ?
#
loop_
_entity_poly.entity_id
_entity_poly.type
_entity_poly.pdbx_seq_one_letter_code
_entity_poly.pdbx_strand_id
1 'polypeptide(L)'
;MSGLVVVDQLSDWPVEIPGVEVVTAWKYLTHDEFTRIRGARVYNLCRTFSYQTTGYYVSLLAGARGHRILPDITTVQDLKLAESPSVLNDEIEELMQKSLARLGSNEYLLNVYFGDSPYIRHQKLARALFNLFPAPLLQAKFVWRGDEWRVDTLGPIALGEVPASHREFLYQTARDYFTRRRSPRRKRDSTRYDLAILVNEDEKEPPSNAKALRAFEKAAEDLGFSVDFLDKGDYGHVAEYDALFIRETTAVNHHTYRFSRRAAREGLVVVDAPESILRAANKVFLAQLMERHRIPQPKTLLLHRANLDEVVRELGFPMVLKQPDSQFSKGVIKVDNAAAFKRETRDFLERSDLIVAQAFEPTEYDWRVGVLDGQPLYACRYFMAKEHWQVVKRDAKGAKHEGDHET
;
A
#
# COMPACT_ATOMS: atom_id res chain seq x y z
N MET A 1 -9.90 23.81 -4.91
CA MET A 1 -8.56 23.28 -4.61
C MET A 1 -7.96 22.76 -5.90
N SER A 2 -6.75 23.15 -6.19
CA SER A 2 -5.99 22.72 -7.36
C SER A 2 -5.66 21.23 -7.29
N GLY A 3 -5.69 20.56 -8.43
CA GLY A 3 -5.17 19.21 -8.57
C GLY A 3 -3.65 19.24 -8.68
N LEU A 4 -2.96 18.20 -8.17
CA LEU A 4 -1.53 17.99 -8.37
C LEU A 4 -1.35 16.82 -9.34
N VAL A 5 -0.69 17.04 -10.46
CA VAL A 5 -0.20 15.97 -11.35
C VAL A 5 1.25 15.70 -10.98
N VAL A 6 1.53 14.47 -10.56
CA VAL A 6 2.88 14.05 -10.15
C VAL A 6 3.50 13.19 -11.24
N VAL A 7 4.66 13.59 -11.73
CA VAL A 7 5.41 12.95 -12.83
C VAL A 7 6.88 12.74 -12.43
N ASP A 8 7.59 11.84 -13.09
CA ASP A 8 9.04 11.69 -12.84
C ASP A 8 9.84 12.89 -13.35
N GLN A 9 9.45 13.44 -14.51
CA GLN A 9 10.05 14.65 -15.10
C GLN A 9 8.95 15.59 -15.61
N LEU A 10 9.13 16.90 -15.46
CA LEU A 10 8.13 17.88 -15.92
C LEU A 10 7.83 17.78 -17.42
N SER A 11 8.81 17.37 -18.22
CA SER A 11 8.65 17.11 -19.66
C SER A 11 7.69 15.96 -19.97
N ASP A 12 7.41 15.08 -19.01
CA ASP A 12 6.49 13.96 -19.23
C ASP A 12 5.04 14.44 -19.39
N TRP A 13 4.70 15.62 -18.82
CA TRP A 13 3.37 16.22 -18.96
C TRP A 13 3.43 17.64 -19.56
N PRO A 14 3.39 17.76 -20.89
CA PRO A 14 3.59 19.05 -21.56
C PRO A 14 2.33 19.94 -21.64
N VAL A 15 1.25 19.57 -20.97
CA VAL A 15 -0.05 20.23 -21.06
C VAL A 15 -0.37 21.02 -19.80
N GLU A 16 -0.69 22.32 -20.00
CA GLU A 16 -1.23 23.13 -18.94
C GLU A 16 -2.76 22.95 -18.84
N ILE A 17 -3.23 22.69 -17.61
CA ILE A 17 -4.66 22.57 -17.29
C ILE A 17 -4.97 23.57 -16.18
N PRO A 18 -5.93 24.49 -16.36
CA PRO A 18 -6.28 25.45 -15.33
C PRO A 18 -6.63 24.80 -14.00
N GLY A 19 -5.99 25.27 -12.91
CA GLY A 19 -6.20 24.73 -11.57
C GLY A 19 -5.49 23.40 -11.28
N VAL A 20 -4.60 22.95 -12.16
CA VAL A 20 -3.75 21.76 -11.95
C VAL A 20 -2.29 22.19 -11.93
N GLU A 21 -1.57 21.85 -10.88
CA GLU A 21 -0.13 22.06 -10.76
C GLU A 21 0.62 20.76 -11.11
N VAL A 22 1.67 20.87 -11.92
CA VAL A 22 2.51 19.72 -12.29
C VAL A 22 3.79 19.77 -11.47
N VAL A 23 4.09 18.69 -10.78
CA VAL A 23 5.26 18.59 -9.90
C VAL A 23 6.03 17.29 -10.14
N THR A 24 7.35 17.32 -9.91
CA THR A 24 8.13 16.09 -9.96
C THR A 24 7.85 15.21 -8.73
N ALA A 25 7.94 13.90 -8.92
CA ALA A 25 7.75 12.94 -7.83
C ALA A 25 8.69 13.21 -6.66
N TRP A 26 9.98 13.46 -6.92
CA TRP A 26 10.94 13.77 -5.87
C TRP A 26 10.59 15.05 -5.11
N LYS A 27 10.17 16.12 -5.81
CA LYS A 27 9.70 17.34 -5.16
C LYS A 27 8.48 17.04 -4.27
N TYR A 28 7.50 16.31 -4.80
CA TYR A 28 6.32 15.91 -4.03
C TYR A 28 6.67 15.06 -2.80
N LEU A 29 7.61 14.13 -2.90
CA LEU A 29 7.99 13.21 -1.80
C LEU A 29 8.77 13.92 -0.68
N THR A 30 9.67 14.85 -1.01
CA THR A 30 10.69 15.36 -0.09
C THR A 30 10.46 16.78 0.42
N HIS A 31 9.57 17.57 -0.19
CA HIS A 31 9.33 18.94 0.24
C HIS A 31 8.16 19.05 1.21
N ASP A 32 8.37 19.72 2.34
CA ASP A 32 7.39 19.91 3.42
C ASP A 32 6.14 20.68 3.01
N GLU A 33 6.23 21.50 1.96
CA GLU A 33 5.08 22.25 1.45
C GLU A 33 3.88 21.33 1.12
N PHE A 34 4.15 20.14 0.56
CA PHE A 34 3.11 19.17 0.22
C PHE A 34 2.51 18.46 1.44
N THR A 35 3.27 18.33 2.53
CA THR A 35 2.78 17.75 3.78
C THR A 35 1.72 18.67 4.44
N ARG A 36 1.80 19.98 4.19
CA ARG A 36 0.90 21.00 4.79
C ARG A 36 -0.38 21.22 3.99
N ILE A 37 -0.44 20.80 2.75
CA ILE A 37 -1.64 20.94 1.92
C ILE A 37 -2.73 19.99 2.46
N ARG A 38 -3.94 20.51 2.71
CA ARG A 38 -5.06 19.67 3.17
C ARG A 38 -5.96 19.27 2.02
N GLY A 39 -6.25 17.97 1.92
CA GLY A 39 -7.25 17.43 0.98
C GLY A 39 -6.93 17.67 -0.50
N ALA A 40 -5.64 17.77 -0.87
CA ALA A 40 -5.22 17.88 -2.26
C ALA A 40 -5.71 16.67 -3.07
N ARG A 41 -5.99 16.90 -4.35
CA ARG A 41 -6.20 15.82 -5.32
C ARG A 41 -4.91 15.57 -6.07
N VAL A 42 -4.38 14.37 -5.97
CA VAL A 42 -3.10 13.97 -6.56
C VAL A 42 -3.35 12.94 -7.66
N TYR A 43 -2.75 13.15 -8.81
CA TYR A 43 -2.81 12.25 -9.96
C TYR A 43 -1.40 11.78 -10.24
N ASN A 44 -1.14 10.53 -9.90
CA ASN A 44 0.18 9.93 -10.01
C ASN A 44 0.37 9.35 -11.43
N LEU A 45 1.19 10.00 -12.22
CA LEU A 45 1.58 9.62 -13.58
C LEU A 45 3.05 9.20 -13.66
N CYS A 46 3.62 8.70 -12.56
CA CYS A 46 4.98 8.18 -12.56
C CYS A 46 5.10 6.95 -13.48
N ARG A 47 6.32 6.70 -13.94
CA ARG A 47 6.62 5.64 -14.92
C ARG A 47 6.51 4.23 -14.36
N THR A 48 6.60 4.04 -13.05
CA THR A 48 6.54 2.73 -12.42
C THR A 48 5.79 2.77 -11.11
N PHE A 49 4.97 1.73 -10.88
CA PHE A 49 4.21 1.50 -9.66
C PHE A 49 4.66 0.21 -8.94
N SER A 50 5.82 -0.32 -9.30
CA SER A 50 6.38 -1.49 -8.63
C SER A 50 6.61 -1.20 -7.14
N TYR A 51 6.58 -2.24 -6.34
CA TYR A 51 6.75 -2.13 -4.90
C TYR A 51 8.06 -1.42 -4.54
N GLN A 52 7.98 -0.41 -3.67
CA GLN A 52 9.09 0.42 -3.23
C GLN A 52 9.78 1.28 -4.31
N THR A 53 9.12 1.52 -5.44
CA THR A 53 9.58 2.50 -6.43
C THR A 53 8.99 3.89 -6.18
N THR A 54 9.42 4.88 -6.93
CA THR A 54 9.00 6.28 -6.78
C THR A 54 7.48 6.44 -6.88
N GLY A 55 6.83 5.89 -7.91
CA GLY A 55 5.38 5.99 -8.06
C GLY A 55 4.60 5.25 -6.96
N TYR A 56 5.11 4.12 -6.46
CA TYR A 56 4.56 3.48 -5.27
C TYR A 56 4.57 4.42 -4.07
N TYR A 57 5.71 5.09 -3.80
CA TYR A 57 5.81 6.01 -2.68
C TYR A 57 4.97 7.27 -2.85
N VAL A 58 4.78 7.78 -4.06
CA VAL A 58 3.86 8.89 -4.32
C VAL A 58 2.45 8.51 -3.88
N SER A 59 1.96 7.34 -4.27
CA SER A 59 0.63 6.85 -3.85
C SER A 59 0.55 6.62 -2.34
N LEU A 60 1.59 6.03 -1.75
CA LEU A 60 1.63 5.73 -0.32
C LEU A 60 1.63 7.00 0.54
N LEU A 61 2.52 7.96 0.24
CA LEU A 61 2.65 9.20 1.03
C LEU A 61 1.48 10.17 0.81
N ALA A 62 0.84 10.14 -0.35
CA ALA A 62 -0.40 10.89 -0.55
C ALA A 62 -1.48 10.45 0.45
N GLY A 63 -1.63 9.14 0.66
CA GLY A 63 -2.52 8.60 1.70
C GLY A 63 -2.14 9.09 3.10
N ALA A 64 -0.84 9.06 3.44
CA ALA A 64 -0.33 9.54 4.73
C ALA A 64 -0.62 11.02 4.97
N ARG A 65 -0.52 11.83 3.92
CA ARG A 65 -0.80 13.28 3.95
C ARG A 65 -2.29 13.61 3.95
N GLY A 66 -3.17 12.60 3.81
CA GLY A 66 -4.63 12.77 3.68
C GLY A 66 -5.03 13.41 2.36
N HIS A 67 -4.24 13.21 1.32
CA HIS A 67 -4.56 13.60 -0.04
C HIS A 67 -5.45 12.54 -0.71
N ARG A 68 -6.28 12.95 -1.65
CA ARG A 68 -7.04 12.06 -2.53
C ARG A 68 -6.18 11.72 -3.74
N ILE A 69 -5.71 10.48 -3.85
CA ILE A 69 -4.76 10.06 -4.88
C ILE A 69 -5.38 9.07 -5.87
N LEU A 70 -4.97 9.16 -7.13
CA LEU A 70 -5.21 8.19 -8.21
C LEU A 70 -3.90 7.84 -8.93
N PRO A 71 -3.54 6.53 -9.02
CA PRO A 71 -4.12 5.43 -8.27
C PRO A 71 -3.73 5.50 -6.79
N ASP A 72 -4.62 5.06 -5.92
CA ASP A 72 -4.25 4.83 -4.52
C ASP A 72 -3.40 3.55 -4.39
N ILE A 73 -2.80 3.35 -3.23
CA ILE A 73 -1.93 2.19 -3.02
C ILE A 73 -2.69 0.87 -3.10
N THR A 74 -3.98 0.90 -2.81
CA THR A 74 -4.83 -0.28 -2.87
C THR A 74 -5.08 -0.68 -4.32
N THR A 75 -5.43 0.28 -5.16
CA THR A 75 -5.56 0.08 -6.61
C THR A 75 -4.25 -0.43 -7.24
N VAL A 76 -3.10 0.13 -6.84
CA VAL A 76 -1.79 -0.34 -7.30
C VAL A 76 -1.54 -1.81 -6.94
N GLN A 77 -1.97 -2.25 -5.76
CA GLN A 77 -1.82 -3.65 -5.34
C GLN A 77 -2.80 -4.59 -6.05
N ASP A 78 -4.05 -4.16 -6.23
CA ASP A 78 -5.05 -4.96 -6.95
C ASP A 78 -4.67 -5.19 -8.41
N LEU A 79 -4.15 -4.17 -9.08
CA LEU A 79 -3.74 -4.28 -10.47
C LEU A 79 -2.60 -5.30 -10.69
N LYS A 80 -1.73 -5.52 -9.68
CA LYS A 80 -0.73 -6.61 -9.73
C LYS A 80 -1.32 -8.01 -9.66
N LEU A 81 -2.57 -8.12 -9.24
CA LEU A 81 -3.28 -9.39 -9.09
C LEU A 81 -4.23 -9.67 -10.25
N ALA A 82 -4.47 -8.68 -11.09
CA ALA A 82 -5.38 -8.80 -12.22
C ALA A 82 -4.92 -9.81 -13.31
N GLU A 83 -3.74 -10.42 -13.14
CA GLU A 83 -3.33 -11.62 -13.88
C GLU A 83 -4.13 -12.88 -13.47
N SER A 84 -4.94 -12.79 -12.40
CA SER A 84 -5.80 -13.89 -11.96
C SER A 84 -7.25 -13.65 -12.40
N PRO A 85 -7.93 -14.62 -13.05
CA PRO A 85 -9.30 -14.48 -13.57
C PRO A 85 -10.35 -14.07 -12.52
N SER A 86 -10.08 -14.30 -11.24
CA SER A 86 -11.00 -14.07 -10.12
C SER A 86 -11.11 -12.60 -9.63
N VAL A 87 -10.46 -11.65 -10.30
CA VAL A 87 -10.44 -10.23 -9.87
C VAL A 87 -11.55 -9.40 -10.49
N LEU A 88 -12.09 -9.84 -11.61
CA LEU A 88 -13.25 -9.21 -12.26
C LEU A 88 -14.55 -9.77 -11.68
N ASN A 89 -15.56 -8.91 -11.53
CA ASN A 89 -16.90 -9.35 -11.20
C ASN A 89 -17.66 -9.78 -12.48
N ASP A 90 -18.72 -10.55 -12.30
CA ASP A 90 -19.55 -11.10 -13.41
C ASP A 90 -20.03 -10.01 -14.38
N GLU A 91 -20.34 -8.81 -13.88
CA GLU A 91 -20.78 -7.67 -14.69
C GLU A 91 -19.70 -7.22 -15.68
N ILE A 92 -18.45 -7.13 -15.23
CA ILE A 92 -17.32 -6.72 -16.09
C ILE A 92 -16.98 -7.85 -17.07
N GLU A 93 -17.07 -9.09 -16.65
CA GLU A 93 -16.87 -10.25 -17.54
C GLU A 93 -17.92 -10.25 -18.67
N GLU A 94 -19.19 -10.05 -18.36
CA GLU A 94 -20.24 -9.93 -19.36
C GLU A 94 -20.02 -8.74 -20.30
N LEU A 95 -19.63 -7.57 -19.78
CA LEU A 95 -19.29 -6.40 -20.59
C LEU A 95 -18.09 -6.66 -21.50
N MET A 96 -17.08 -7.38 -21.02
CA MET A 96 -15.90 -7.78 -21.77
C MET A 96 -16.30 -8.68 -22.96
N GLN A 97 -17.04 -9.76 -22.70
CA GLN A 97 -17.50 -10.65 -23.76
C GLN A 97 -18.32 -9.92 -24.82
N LYS A 98 -19.25 -9.06 -24.40
CA LYS A 98 -20.07 -8.25 -25.34
C LYS A 98 -19.26 -7.23 -26.13
N SER A 99 -18.32 -6.55 -25.46
CA SER A 99 -17.51 -5.49 -26.07
C SER A 99 -16.54 -6.04 -27.12
N LEU A 100 -15.97 -7.23 -26.88
CA LEU A 100 -14.94 -7.85 -27.69
C LEU A 100 -15.47 -8.90 -28.70
N ALA A 101 -16.75 -9.29 -28.62
CA ALA A 101 -17.36 -10.36 -29.42
C ALA A 101 -17.17 -10.29 -30.95
N ARG A 102 -16.95 -9.09 -31.50
CA ARG A 102 -16.80 -8.85 -32.94
C ARG A 102 -15.42 -8.49 -33.39
N LEU A 103 -14.39 -8.80 -32.58
CA LEU A 103 -13.01 -8.59 -32.98
C LEU A 103 -12.54 -9.73 -33.86
N GLY A 104 -11.85 -9.40 -34.94
CA GLY A 104 -11.25 -10.39 -35.85
C GLY A 104 -9.85 -10.85 -35.42
N SER A 105 -9.43 -10.51 -34.21
CA SER A 105 -8.14 -10.87 -33.61
C SER A 105 -8.34 -11.69 -32.35
N ASN A 106 -7.39 -12.54 -32.02
CA ASN A 106 -7.36 -13.29 -30.74
C ASN A 106 -6.72 -12.51 -29.59
N GLU A 107 -6.23 -11.30 -29.84
CA GLU A 107 -5.68 -10.40 -28.83
C GLU A 107 -6.24 -8.99 -29.05
N TYR A 108 -6.48 -8.27 -27.95
CA TYR A 108 -6.92 -6.89 -27.97
C TYR A 108 -6.31 -6.10 -26.81
N LEU A 109 -5.81 -4.90 -27.12
CA LEU A 109 -5.23 -3.97 -26.14
C LEU A 109 -6.18 -2.77 -25.96
N LEU A 110 -6.79 -2.65 -24.79
CA LEU A 110 -7.64 -1.53 -24.42
C LEU A 110 -6.87 -0.52 -23.60
N ASN A 111 -6.75 0.71 -24.08
CA ASN A 111 -6.22 1.83 -23.34
C ASN A 111 -7.38 2.65 -22.74
N VAL A 112 -7.24 2.98 -21.46
CA VAL A 112 -8.21 3.77 -20.69
C VAL A 112 -7.50 4.97 -20.07
N TYR A 113 -8.00 6.16 -20.35
CA TYR A 113 -7.45 7.43 -19.89
C TYR A 113 -8.52 8.15 -19.08
N PHE A 114 -8.29 8.30 -17.76
CA PHE A 114 -9.25 8.91 -16.84
C PHE A 114 -10.68 8.33 -16.95
N GLY A 115 -10.79 7.06 -17.28
CA GLY A 115 -12.06 6.32 -17.44
C GLY A 115 -12.66 6.33 -18.84
N ASP A 116 -12.05 7.02 -19.78
CA ASP A 116 -12.51 7.05 -21.17
C ASP A 116 -11.53 6.33 -22.11
N SER A 117 -12.05 5.78 -23.21
CA SER A 117 -11.28 5.11 -24.25
C SER A 117 -11.34 5.88 -25.57
N PRO A 118 -10.25 5.93 -26.35
CA PRO A 118 -10.30 6.49 -27.71
C PRO A 118 -11.33 5.82 -28.63
N TYR A 119 -11.73 4.61 -28.29
CA TYR A 119 -12.67 3.83 -29.08
C TYR A 119 -14.04 3.76 -28.41
N ILE A 120 -15.01 4.49 -28.92
CA ILE A 120 -16.38 4.65 -28.36
C ILE A 120 -17.09 3.29 -28.13
N ARG A 121 -16.78 2.30 -28.96
CA ARG A 121 -17.33 0.93 -28.84
C ARG A 121 -16.99 0.28 -27.50
N HIS A 122 -15.81 0.57 -26.94
CA HIS A 122 -15.31 -0.02 -25.70
C HIS A 122 -15.50 0.88 -24.48
N GLN A 123 -16.21 2.00 -24.64
CA GLN A 123 -16.37 3.02 -23.61
C GLN A 123 -17.00 2.49 -22.32
N LYS A 124 -17.99 1.60 -22.41
CA LYS A 124 -18.65 1.00 -21.24
C LYS A 124 -17.67 0.12 -20.45
N LEU A 125 -16.89 -0.71 -21.15
CA LEU A 125 -15.88 -1.56 -20.55
C LEU A 125 -14.74 -0.71 -19.92
N ALA A 126 -14.28 0.33 -20.62
CA ALA A 126 -13.27 1.25 -20.11
C ALA A 126 -13.71 1.90 -18.79
N ARG A 127 -14.94 2.39 -18.71
CA ARG A 127 -15.51 2.99 -17.49
C ARG A 127 -15.68 1.97 -16.36
N ALA A 128 -16.10 0.74 -16.67
CA ALA A 128 -16.24 -0.31 -15.67
C ALA A 128 -14.87 -0.68 -15.07
N LEU A 129 -13.84 -0.85 -15.90
CA LEU A 129 -12.48 -1.10 -15.45
C LEU A 129 -11.91 0.06 -14.61
N PHE A 130 -12.10 1.31 -15.05
CA PHE A 130 -11.68 2.48 -14.27
C PHE A 130 -12.42 2.62 -12.94
N ASN A 131 -13.70 2.27 -12.89
CA ASN A 131 -14.45 2.30 -11.62
C ASN A 131 -13.98 1.24 -10.64
N LEU A 132 -13.55 0.08 -11.14
CA LEU A 132 -12.99 -1.00 -10.32
C LEU A 132 -11.54 -0.71 -9.92
N PHE A 133 -10.75 -0.18 -10.84
CA PHE A 133 -9.32 0.12 -10.69
C PHE A 133 -9.04 1.59 -11.06
N PRO A 134 -9.29 2.54 -10.16
CA PRO A 134 -9.15 3.96 -10.47
C PRO A 134 -7.67 4.36 -10.68
N ALA A 135 -7.19 4.30 -11.90
CA ALA A 135 -5.86 4.77 -12.30
C ALA A 135 -5.99 5.74 -13.49
N PRO A 136 -5.26 6.89 -13.49
CA PRO A 136 -5.36 7.88 -14.57
C PRO A 136 -5.07 7.31 -15.95
N LEU A 137 -4.07 6.43 -16.05
CA LEU A 137 -3.67 5.73 -17.28
C LEU A 137 -3.72 4.24 -16.97
N LEU A 138 -4.61 3.51 -17.63
CA LEU A 138 -4.82 2.08 -17.44
C LEU A 138 -4.80 1.38 -18.79
N GLN A 139 -4.20 0.19 -18.84
CA GLN A 139 -4.19 -0.67 -20.02
C GLN A 139 -4.62 -2.07 -19.63
N ALA A 140 -5.51 -2.65 -20.43
CA ALA A 140 -5.94 -4.04 -20.32
C ALA A 140 -5.61 -4.78 -21.62
N LYS A 141 -4.86 -5.88 -21.51
CA LYS A 141 -4.67 -6.83 -22.60
C LYS A 141 -5.64 -7.97 -22.42
N PHE A 142 -6.41 -8.25 -23.47
CA PHE A 142 -7.35 -9.36 -23.55
C PHE A 142 -6.84 -10.38 -24.55
N VAL A 143 -7.07 -11.66 -24.25
CA VAL A 143 -6.74 -12.78 -25.13
C VAL A 143 -7.95 -13.70 -25.25
N TRP A 144 -8.18 -14.22 -26.46
CA TRP A 144 -9.19 -15.22 -26.71
C TRP A 144 -8.64 -16.60 -26.37
N ARG A 145 -9.24 -17.28 -25.38
CA ARG A 145 -8.84 -18.63 -24.96
C ARG A 145 -10.07 -19.50 -24.74
N GLY A 146 -10.12 -20.66 -25.41
CA GLY A 146 -11.13 -21.71 -25.18
C GLY A 146 -12.50 -21.24 -25.58
N ASP A 147 -13.04 -20.41 -26.10
CA ASP A 147 -14.39 -19.92 -26.47
C ASP A 147 -14.77 -18.58 -25.75
N GLU A 148 -13.84 -17.98 -25.01
CA GLU A 148 -14.13 -16.72 -24.33
C GLU A 148 -12.93 -15.77 -24.31
N TRP A 149 -13.20 -14.49 -24.15
CA TRP A 149 -12.19 -13.47 -23.86
C TRP A 149 -11.78 -13.52 -22.41
N ARG A 150 -10.48 -13.45 -22.14
CA ARG A 150 -9.92 -13.37 -20.78
C ARG A 150 -8.95 -12.20 -20.68
N VAL A 151 -8.84 -11.64 -19.49
CA VAL A 151 -7.79 -10.67 -19.19
C VAL A 151 -6.46 -11.41 -19.10
N ASP A 152 -5.48 -10.96 -19.88
CA ASP A 152 -4.11 -11.44 -19.85
C ASP A 152 -3.27 -10.56 -18.92
N THR A 153 -3.34 -9.23 -19.12
CA THR A 153 -2.74 -8.25 -18.22
C THR A 153 -3.65 -7.06 -18.01
N LEU A 154 -3.61 -6.48 -16.81
CA LEU A 154 -4.30 -5.25 -16.48
C LEU A 154 -3.41 -4.43 -15.53
N GLY A 155 -3.06 -3.21 -15.90
CA GLY A 155 -2.18 -2.40 -15.08
C GLY A 155 -2.14 -0.94 -15.47
N PRO A 156 -1.59 -0.09 -14.59
CA PRO A 156 -1.29 1.27 -14.94
C PRO A 156 -0.14 1.30 -15.95
N ILE A 157 -0.21 2.20 -16.91
CA ILE A 157 0.87 2.44 -17.88
C ILE A 157 1.55 3.79 -17.64
N ALA A 158 2.82 3.87 -18.00
CA ALA A 158 3.56 5.11 -18.00
C ALA A 158 3.08 6.04 -19.14
N LEU A 159 3.23 7.33 -18.92
CA LEU A 159 2.85 8.32 -19.94
C LEU A 159 3.61 8.13 -21.27
N GLY A 160 4.87 7.66 -21.20
CA GLY A 160 5.68 7.33 -22.35
C GLY A 160 5.18 6.14 -23.18
N GLU A 161 4.37 5.26 -22.58
CA GLU A 161 3.78 4.09 -23.24
C GLU A 161 2.47 4.41 -23.96
N VAL A 162 1.93 5.63 -23.75
CA VAL A 162 0.74 6.09 -24.45
C VAL A 162 1.06 6.30 -25.94
N PRO A 163 0.36 5.62 -26.86
CA PRO A 163 0.56 5.79 -28.28
C PRO A 163 0.47 7.26 -28.71
N ALA A 164 1.33 7.70 -29.61
CA ALA A 164 1.32 9.09 -30.10
C ALA A 164 -0.05 9.52 -30.64
N SER A 165 -0.76 8.60 -31.31
CA SER A 165 -2.11 8.82 -31.84
C SER A 165 -3.20 9.03 -30.74
N HIS A 166 -2.92 8.64 -29.50
CA HIS A 166 -3.86 8.79 -28.38
C HIS A 166 -3.58 10.01 -27.51
N ARG A 167 -2.45 10.70 -27.68
CA ARG A 167 -2.03 11.79 -26.78
C ARG A 167 -3.02 12.96 -26.74
N GLU A 168 -3.51 13.39 -27.89
CA GLU A 168 -4.50 14.48 -27.94
C GLU A 168 -5.80 14.07 -27.21
N PHE A 169 -6.28 12.84 -27.45
CA PHE A 169 -7.44 12.30 -26.75
C PHE A 169 -7.20 12.25 -25.23
N LEU A 170 -6.03 11.78 -24.79
CA LEU A 170 -5.65 11.77 -23.36
C LEU A 170 -5.73 13.17 -22.75
N TYR A 171 -5.13 14.16 -23.39
CA TYR A 171 -5.09 15.52 -22.86
C TYR A 171 -6.47 16.17 -22.81
N GLN A 172 -7.31 15.92 -23.81
CA GLN A 172 -8.70 16.40 -23.78
C GLN A 172 -9.50 15.71 -22.67
N THR A 173 -9.37 14.39 -22.55
CA THR A 173 -10.05 13.61 -21.49
C THR A 173 -9.61 14.06 -20.11
N ALA A 174 -8.32 14.35 -19.92
CA ALA A 174 -7.82 14.88 -18.66
C ALA A 174 -8.43 16.24 -18.33
N ARG A 175 -8.49 17.17 -19.31
CA ARG A 175 -9.17 18.48 -19.12
C ARG A 175 -10.62 18.28 -18.68
N ASP A 176 -11.36 17.41 -19.36
CA ASP A 176 -12.77 17.14 -19.03
C ASP A 176 -12.91 16.50 -17.64
N TYR A 177 -12.02 15.58 -17.29
CA TYR A 177 -12.01 14.91 -15.99
C TYR A 177 -11.81 15.86 -14.82
N PHE A 178 -10.90 16.83 -14.93
CA PHE A 178 -10.62 17.80 -13.86
C PHE A 178 -11.77 18.78 -13.61
N THR A 179 -12.74 18.88 -14.51
CA THR A 179 -13.89 19.82 -14.40
C THR A 179 -15.19 19.20 -13.88
N ARG A 180 -15.32 17.86 -13.69
CA ARG A 180 -16.58 17.15 -13.33
C ARG A 180 -16.78 16.81 -11.83
N ARG A 181 -18.04 16.61 -11.33
CA ARG A 181 -18.45 16.32 -9.91
C ARG A 181 -19.30 15.03 -9.71
N ARG A 182 -19.38 14.39 -8.48
CA ARG A 182 -20.07 13.11 -8.15
C ARG A 182 -20.75 12.96 -6.75
N SER A 183 -21.66 11.92 -6.53
CA SER A 183 -22.51 11.58 -5.33
C SER A 183 -22.52 10.08 -4.85
N PRO A 184 -23.05 9.66 -3.62
CA PRO A 184 -22.82 8.35 -2.90
C PRO A 184 -24.00 7.34 -2.66
N ARG A 185 -23.81 6.16 -1.93
CA ARG A 185 -24.71 4.98 -1.74
C ARG A 185 -24.80 4.26 -0.36
N ARG A 186 -25.70 3.23 -0.06
CA ARG A 186 -26.27 2.70 1.23
C ARG A 186 -26.35 1.14 1.49
N LYS A 187 -26.67 0.56 2.77
CA LYS A 187 -26.47 -0.75 3.44
C LYS A 187 -27.66 -1.49 4.14
N ARG A 188 -27.47 -2.77 4.74
CA ARG A 188 -28.44 -3.66 5.43
C ARG A 188 -27.89 -4.67 6.49
N ASP A 189 -28.70 -5.36 7.42
CA ASP A 189 -28.39 -6.11 8.66
C ASP A 189 -28.87 -7.57 8.82
N SER A 190 -28.34 -8.35 9.87
CA SER A 190 -28.78 -9.67 10.39
C SER A 190 -28.28 -10.00 11.83
N THR A 191 -28.68 -11.10 12.49
CA THR A 191 -28.65 -11.36 13.94
C THR A 191 -27.71 -12.47 14.45
N ARG A 192 -26.93 -13.15 13.62
CA ARG A 192 -25.86 -14.10 14.01
C ARG A 192 -24.58 -13.70 13.33
N TYR A 193 -23.46 -13.80 14.03
CA TYR A 193 -22.17 -13.35 13.55
C TYR A 193 -21.24 -14.51 13.27
N ASP A 194 -20.59 -14.51 12.10
CA ASP A 194 -19.56 -15.46 11.71
C ASP A 194 -18.19 -14.72 11.65
N LEU A 195 -17.21 -15.26 12.39
CA LEU A 195 -15.86 -14.71 12.47
C LEU A 195 -14.88 -15.59 11.70
N ALA A 196 -14.19 -15.00 10.73
CA ALA A 196 -13.03 -15.59 10.11
C ALA A 196 -11.75 -15.18 10.85
N ILE A 197 -10.87 -16.14 11.17
CA ILE A 197 -9.52 -15.90 11.70
C ILE A 197 -8.52 -16.31 10.63
N LEU A 198 -7.83 -15.34 10.01
CA LEU A 198 -6.82 -15.60 8.98
C LEU A 198 -5.49 -15.99 9.64
N VAL A 199 -4.97 -17.16 9.31
CA VAL A 199 -3.75 -17.74 9.86
C VAL A 199 -2.86 -18.32 8.76
N ASN A 200 -1.56 -18.43 9.06
CA ASN A 200 -0.60 -19.12 8.20
C ASN A 200 0.25 -20.07 9.05
N GLU A 201 0.02 -21.37 8.89
CA GLU A 201 0.75 -22.41 9.63
C GLU A 201 2.24 -22.48 9.23
N ASP A 202 2.59 -22.02 8.04
CA ASP A 202 3.97 -22.01 7.53
C ASP A 202 4.79 -20.80 8.01
N GLU A 203 4.16 -19.83 8.70
CA GLU A 203 4.85 -18.63 9.18
C GLU A 203 5.80 -18.96 10.33
N LYS A 204 7.09 -18.65 10.12
CA LYS A 204 8.15 -18.99 11.12
C LYS A 204 8.03 -18.23 12.44
N GLU A 205 7.50 -17.01 12.40
CA GLU A 205 7.35 -16.13 13.57
C GLU A 205 5.92 -15.54 13.56
N PRO A 206 4.87 -16.38 13.73
CA PRO A 206 3.49 -15.90 13.69
C PRO A 206 3.17 -15.01 14.89
N PRO A 207 2.29 -14.01 14.73
CA PRO A 207 1.90 -13.11 15.82
C PRO A 207 1.09 -13.82 16.92
N SER A 208 0.63 -15.05 16.67
CA SER A 208 -0.08 -15.89 17.65
C SER A 208 0.39 -17.34 17.57
N ASN A 209 0.70 -17.92 18.70
CA ASN A 209 0.92 -19.36 18.80
C ASN A 209 -0.43 -20.12 18.89
N ALA A 210 -0.40 -21.45 18.76
CA ALA A 210 -1.60 -22.28 18.79
C ALA A 210 -2.46 -22.11 20.08
N LYS A 211 -1.83 -21.83 21.23
CA LYS A 211 -2.55 -21.58 22.49
C LYS A 211 -3.32 -20.26 22.42
N ALA A 212 -2.72 -19.22 21.88
CA ALA A 212 -3.38 -17.92 21.69
C ALA A 212 -4.53 -18.01 20.70
N LEU A 213 -4.37 -18.74 19.58
CA LEU A 213 -5.43 -18.94 18.59
C LEU A 213 -6.65 -19.64 19.20
N ARG A 214 -6.44 -20.72 19.98
CA ARG A 214 -7.53 -21.39 20.71
C ARG A 214 -8.20 -20.49 21.75
N ALA A 215 -7.46 -19.59 22.38
CA ALA A 215 -8.04 -18.64 23.33
C ALA A 215 -8.92 -17.59 22.63
N PHE A 216 -8.52 -17.14 21.44
CA PHE A 216 -9.35 -16.25 20.61
C PHE A 216 -10.62 -16.95 20.11
N GLU A 217 -10.49 -18.17 19.59
CA GLU A 217 -11.62 -19.01 19.19
C GLU A 217 -12.63 -19.14 20.31
N LYS A 218 -12.18 -19.62 21.49
CA LYS A 218 -13.04 -19.77 22.64
C LYS A 218 -13.70 -18.47 23.09
N ALA A 219 -12.95 -17.37 23.14
CA ALA A 219 -13.50 -16.07 23.54
C ALA A 219 -14.58 -15.58 22.55
N ALA A 220 -14.39 -15.83 21.26
CA ALA A 220 -15.38 -15.49 20.24
C ALA A 220 -16.65 -16.38 20.36
N GLU A 221 -16.48 -17.68 20.58
CA GLU A 221 -17.60 -18.60 20.81
C GLU A 221 -18.40 -18.24 22.06
N ASP A 222 -17.71 -17.88 23.17
CA ASP A 222 -18.34 -17.42 24.40
C ASP A 222 -19.16 -16.11 24.19
N LEU A 223 -18.82 -15.31 23.16
CA LEU A 223 -19.56 -14.12 22.72
C LEU A 223 -20.63 -14.41 21.66
N GLY A 224 -20.83 -15.68 21.28
CA GLY A 224 -21.86 -16.11 20.33
C GLY A 224 -21.47 -16.02 18.85
N PHE A 225 -20.18 -15.91 18.53
CA PHE A 225 -19.69 -16.03 17.17
C PHE A 225 -19.51 -17.51 16.78
N SER A 226 -19.75 -17.82 15.52
CA SER A 226 -19.20 -19.00 14.86
C SER A 226 -17.80 -18.65 14.34
N VAL A 227 -16.82 -19.53 14.51
CA VAL A 227 -15.42 -19.24 14.19
C VAL A 227 -14.87 -20.22 13.18
N ASP A 228 -14.29 -19.71 12.10
CA ASP A 228 -13.54 -20.49 11.11
C ASP A 228 -12.12 -19.95 10.96
N PHE A 229 -11.16 -20.86 10.80
CA PHE A 229 -9.78 -20.51 10.42
C PHE A 229 -9.63 -20.54 8.92
N LEU A 230 -9.18 -19.44 8.35
CA LEU A 230 -8.90 -19.29 6.92
C LEU A 230 -7.40 -19.25 6.63
N ASP A 231 -7.03 -19.73 5.46
CA ASP A 231 -5.70 -19.54 4.87
C ASP A 231 -5.76 -18.63 3.64
N LYS A 232 -4.60 -18.39 3.02
CA LYS A 232 -4.49 -17.56 1.81
C LYS A 232 -5.31 -18.06 0.61
N GLY A 233 -5.68 -19.35 0.56
CA GLY A 233 -6.50 -19.96 -0.49
C GLY A 233 -7.97 -19.58 -0.36
N ASP A 234 -8.43 -19.21 0.83
CA ASP A 234 -9.82 -18.93 1.13
C ASP A 234 -10.26 -17.48 0.80
N TYR A 235 -9.47 -16.76 0.01
CA TYR A 235 -9.77 -15.37 -0.36
C TYR A 235 -11.17 -15.19 -0.95
N GLY A 236 -11.66 -16.19 -1.72
CA GLY A 236 -13.00 -16.21 -2.29
C GLY A 236 -14.11 -16.15 -1.25
N HIS A 237 -13.90 -16.75 -0.08
CA HIS A 237 -14.90 -16.95 0.97
C HIS A 237 -15.00 -15.79 1.98
N VAL A 238 -14.12 -14.79 1.92
CA VAL A 238 -14.10 -13.67 2.89
C VAL A 238 -15.45 -12.97 3.02
N ALA A 239 -16.19 -12.82 1.92
CA ALA A 239 -17.50 -12.15 1.93
C ALA A 239 -18.62 -12.95 2.64
N GLU A 240 -18.37 -14.19 3.04
CA GLU A 240 -19.34 -15.06 3.72
C GLU A 240 -19.40 -14.77 5.24
N TYR A 241 -18.48 -13.94 5.78
CA TYR A 241 -18.35 -13.66 7.21
C TYR A 241 -18.83 -12.26 7.56
N ASP A 242 -19.08 -12.03 8.85
CA ASP A 242 -19.39 -10.71 9.42
C ASP A 242 -18.14 -9.98 9.90
N ALA A 243 -17.10 -10.71 10.27
CA ALA A 243 -15.85 -10.16 10.75
C ALA A 243 -14.63 -10.97 10.29
N LEU A 244 -13.50 -10.27 10.12
CA LEU A 244 -12.21 -10.87 9.82
C LEU A 244 -11.17 -10.44 10.88
N PHE A 245 -10.55 -11.43 11.53
CA PHE A 245 -9.45 -11.23 12.45
C PHE A 245 -8.15 -11.80 11.87
N ILE A 246 -7.20 -10.93 11.53
CA ILE A 246 -5.93 -11.33 10.89
C ILE A 246 -4.92 -11.68 11.98
N ARG A 247 -4.45 -12.93 11.97
CA ARG A 247 -3.42 -13.45 12.89
C ARG A 247 -2.18 -13.96 12.16
N GLU A 248 -1.86 -13.28 11.07
CA GLU A 248 -0.61 -13.36 10.33
C GLU A 248 0.14 -12.04 10.37
N THR A 249 1.43 -12.06 10.07
CA THR A 249 2.22 -10.85 9.87
C THR A 249 1.66 -10.05 8.69
N THR A 250 1.32 -8.79 8.92
CA THR A 250 0.69 -7.92 7.93
C THR A 250 1.70 -7.06 7.21
N ALA A 251 1.56 -6.94 5.89
CA ALA A 251 2.32 -6.00 5.06
C ALA A 251 1.48 -5.57 3.86
N VAL A 252 1.75 -4.38 3.32
CA VAL A 252 0.99 -3.82 2.19
C VAL A 252 1.15 -4.67 0.92
N ASN A 253 2.33 -5.26 0.71
CA ASN A 253 2.60 -6.16 -0.42
C ASN A 253 2.39 -7.65 -0.03
N HIS A 254 1.29 -7.95 0.67
CA HIS A 254 1.00 -9.29 1.17
C HIS A 254 -0.49 -9.64 1.01
N HIS A 255 -0.82 -10.95 1.00
CA HIS A 255 -2.22 -11.37 0.90
C HIS A 255 -3.07 -10.88 2.09
N THR A 256 -2.50 -10.72 3.29
CA THR A 256 -3.21 -10.20 4.46
C THR A 256 -3.84 -8.83 4.22
N TYR A 257 -3.14 -7.93 3.52
CA TYR A 257 -3.69 -6.63 3.16
C TYR A 257 -4.84 -6.75 2.16
N ARG A 258 -4.77 -7.69 1.22
CA ARG A 258 -5.85 -7.97 0.26
C ARG A 258 -7.10 -8.50 0.96
N PHE A 259 -6.92 -9.46 1.87
CA PHE A 259 -8.00 -9.97 2.72
C PHE A 259 -8.66 -8.85 3.50
N SER A 260 -7.86 -8.05 4.21
CA SER A 260 -8.36 -6.90 4.98
C SER A 260 -9.16 -5.92 4.11
N ARG A 261 -8.66 -5.58 2.92
CA ARG A 261 -9.37 -4.69 1.99
C ARG A 261 -10.67 -5.27 1.48
N ARG A 262 -10.65 -6.53 1.05
CA ARG A 262 -11.87 -7.18 0.57
C ARG A 262 -12.91 -7.21 1.68
N ALA A 263 -12.55 -7.68 2.86
CA ALA A 263 -13.45 -7.71 4.01
C ALA A 263 -14.05 -6.32 4.32
N ALA A 264 -13.21 -5.28 4.35
CA ALA A 264 -13.69 -3.92 4.57
C ALA A 264 -14.65 -3.42 3.47
N ARG A 265 -14.39 -3.75 2.21
CA ARG A 265 -15.27 -3.41 1.07
C ARG A 265 -16.62 -4.14 1.13
N GLU A 266 -16.63 -5.38 1.56
CA GLU A 266 -17.84 -6.17 1.78
C GLU A 266 -18.60 -5.75 3.06
N GLY A 267 -18.02 -4.81 3.84
CA GLY A 267 -18.64 -4.25 5.05
C GLY A 267 -18.43 -5.07 6.31
N LEU A 268 -17.47 -5.99 6.32
CA LEU A 268 -17.07 -6.75 7.50
C LEU A 268 -16.33 -5.86 8.51
N VAL A 269 -16.43 -6.20 9.78
CA VAL A 269 -15.52 -5.67 10.79
C VAL A 269 -14.15 -6.34 10.65
N VAL A 270 -13.09 -5.54 10.50
CA VAL A 270 -11.74 -6.07 10.20
C VAL A 270 -10.72 -5.64 11.24
N VAL A 271 -9.97 -6.59 11.77
CA VAL A 271 -8.80 -6.38 12.63
C VAL A 271 -7.62 -7.21 12.07
N ASP A 272 -6.54 -6.61 11.57
CA ASP A 272 -6.29 -5.18 11.40
C ASP A 272 -7.01 -4.61 10.17
N ALA A 273 -7.58 -3.43 10.33
CA ALA A 273 -8.20 -2.71 9.22
C ALA A 273 -7.17 -2.31 8.15
N PRO A 274 -7.56 -2.21 6.85
CA PRO A 274 -6.60 -1.92 5.78
C PRO A 274 -5.84 -0.61 5.99
N GLU A 275 -6.49 0.42 6.52
CA GLU A 275 -5.84 1.69 6.85
C GLU A 275 -4.81 1.53 7.97
N SER A 276 -5.06 0.64 8.94
CA SER A 276 -4.14 0.36 10.04
C SER A 276 -2.90 -0.37 9.53
N ILE A 277 -3.07 -1.36 8.66
CA ILE A 277 -1.96 -2.07 8.00
C ILE A 277 -1.11 -1.07 7.20
N LEU A 278 -1.76 -0.22 6.39
CA LEU A 278 -1.08 0.79 5.59
C LEU A 278 -0.25 1.76 6.44
N ARG A 279 -0.84 2.23 7.56
CA ARG A 279 -0.21 3.21 8.46
C ARG A 279 0.93 2.62 9.28
N ALA A 280 0.79 1.38 9.74
CA ALA A 280 1.72 0.78 10.70
C ALA A 280 2.81 -0.10 10.05
N ALA A 281 2.54 -0.72 8.90
CA ALA A 281 3.47 -1.65 8.28
C ALA A 281 4.65 -0.97 7.58
N ASN A 282 4.45 0.24 7.01
CA ASN A 282 5.50 0.94 6.27
C ASN A 282 6.09 2.10 7.08
N LYS A 283 7.41 2.03 7.35
CA LYS A 283 8.12 3.03 8.20
C LYS A 283 8.20 4.41 7.56
N VAL A 284 8.16 4.51 6.23
CA VAL A 284 8.13 5.79 5.52
C VAL A 284 6.78 6.48 5.75
N PHE A 285 5.69 5.72 5.62
CA PHE A 285 4.36 6.22 5.95
C PHE A 285 4.27 6.64 7.43
N LEU A 286 4.75 5.78 8.33
CA LEU A 286 4.70 6.04 9.76
C LEU A 286 5.48 7.30 10.16
N ALA A 287 6.67 7.53 9.59
CA ALA A 287 7.46 8.74 9.84
C ALA A 287 6.69 10.00 9.44
N GLN A 288 6.05 10.00 8.27
CA GLN A 288 5.22 11.13 7.80
C GLN A 288 3.96 11.32 8.65
N LEU A 289 3.34 10.22 9.10
CA LEU A 289 2.16 10.28 9.96
C LEU A 289 2.52 10.92 11.33
N MET A 290 3.65 10.52 11.92
CA MET A 290 4.15 11.08 13.18
C MET A 290 4.45 12.57 13.05
N GLU A 291 5.12 13.00 11.98
CA GLU A 291 5.40 14.41 11.68
C GLU A 291 4.09 15.21 11.52
N ARG A 292 3.16 14.71 10.70
CA ARG A 292 1.85 15.36 10.48
C ARG A 292 1.07 15.60 11.76
N HIS A 293 1.07 14.60 12.65
CA HIS A 293 0.35 14.66 13.93
C HIS A 293 1.19 15.24 15.07
N ARG A 294 2.42 15.68 14.81
CA ARG A 294 3.36 16.21 15.81
C ARG A 294 3.59 15.23 16.96
N ILE A 295 3.63 13.95 16.67
CA ILE A 295 3.97 12.90 17.64
C ILE A 295 5.49 12.92 17.83
N PRO A 296 6.00 13.06 19.06
CA PRO A 296 7.42 13.06 19.32
C PRO A 296 8.11 11.79 18.80
N GLN A 297 9.19 11.97 18.04
CA GLN A 297 10.06 10.89 17.55
C GLN A 297 11.50 11.42 17.46
N PRO A 298 12.52 10.54 17.49
CA PRO A 298 13.88 10.95 17.17
C PRO A 298 13.94 11.61 15.80
N LYS A 299 14.86 12.55 15.59
CA LYS A 299 15.01 13.25 14.30
C LYS A 299 15.08 12.24 13.16
N THR A 300 14.15 12.33 12.23
CA THR A 300 13.92 11.33 11.16
C THR A 300 13.94 12.01 9.81
N LEU A 301 14.66 11.43 8.85
CA LEU A 301 14.73 11.90 7.48
C LEU A 301 14.45 10.75 6.51
N LEU A 302 13.80 11.06 5.40
CA LEU A 302 13.70 10.15 4.28
C LEU A 302 14.97 10.23 3.43
N LEU A 303 15.66 9.11 3.28
CA LEU A 303 16.92 9.00 2.57
C LEU A 303 16.69 8.38 1.19
N HIS A 304 17.30 8.99 0.18
CA HIS A 304 17.33 8.52 -1.21
C HIS A 304 18.70 8.80 -1.84
N ARG A 305 18.93 8.32 -3.07
CA ARG A 305 20.24 8.38 -3.73
C ARG A 305 20.83 9.79 -3.85
N ALA A 306 20.00 10.83 -3.91
CA ALA A 306 20.46 12.20 -4.15
C ALA A 306 20.67 13.05 -2.88
N ASN A 307 20.32 12.55 -1.67
CA ASN A 307 20.42 13.34 -0.43
C ASN A 307 21.33 12.72 0.65
N LEU A 308 22.21 11.80 0.29
CA LEU A 308 23.07 11.09 1.26
C LEU A 308 23.90 12.03 2.12
N ASP A 309 24.54 13.03 1.52
CA ASP A 309 25.40 14.00 2.24
C ASP A 309 24.57 14.92 3.14
N GLU A 310 23.37 15.27 2.75
CA GLU A 310 22.43 16.04 3.55
C GLU A 310 22.04 15.26 4.82
N VAL A 311 21.68 13.99 4.67
CA VAL A 311 21.30 13.13 5.80
C VAL A 311 22.45 13.00 6.81
N VAL A 312 23.70 12.80 6.33
CA VAL A 312 24.87 12.74 7.20
C VAL A 312 25.09 14.06 7.93
N ARG A 313 24.95 15.19 7.25
CA ARG A 313 25.09 16.53 7.86
C ARG A 313 24.04 16.79 8.93
N GLU A 314 22.80 16.36 8.69
CA GLU A 314 21.66 16.66 9.55
C GLU A 314 21.53 15.73 10.77
N LEU A 315 21.88 14.44 10.63
CA LEU A 315 21.75 13.44 11.70
C LEU A 315 23.06 13.15 12.41
N GLY A 316 24.20 13.22 11.72
CA GLY A 316 25.49 12.78 12.26
C GLY A 316 25.54 11.26 12.51
N PHE A 317 26.54 10.82 13.28
CA PHE A 317 26.69 9.43 13.70
C PHE A 317 26.71 9.33 15.23
N PRO A 318 26.21 8.23 15.82
CA PRO A 318 25.54 7.11 15.17
C PRO A 318 24.12 7.45 14.70
N MET A 319 23.65 6.77 13.62
CA MET A 319 22.26 6.83 13.17
C MET A 319 21.72 5.43 12.89
N VAL A 320 20.41 5.31 12.78
CA VAL A 320 19.71 4.06 12.45
C VAL A 320 19.10 4.15 11.07
N LEU A 321 19.45 3.20 10.21
CA LEU A 321 18.84 3.04 8.89
C LEU A 321 17.77 1.96 8.98
N LYS A 322 16.58 2.23 8.39
CA LYS A 322 15.45 1.31 8.43
C LYS A 322 14.88 1.11 7.04
N GLN A 323 14.78 -0.14 6.60
CA GLN A 323 14.00 -0.46 5.40
C GLN A 323 12.52 -0.20 5.64
N PRO A 324 11.76 0.27 4.65
CA PRO A 324 10.35 0.65 4.81
C PRO A 324 9.49 -0.45 5.42
N ASP A 325 9.53 -1.63 4.82
CA ASP A 325 8.67 -2.75 5.21
C ASP A 325 9.52 -3.86 5.84
N SER A 326 9.92 -3.63 7.07
CA SER A 326 10.68 -4.62 7.85
C SER A 326 10.06 -4.79 9.24
N GLN A 327 10.06 -6.02 9.71
CA GLN A 327 9.46 -6.41 10.98
C GLN A 327 10.48 -7.19 11.83
N PHE A 328 10.23 -7.28 13.13
CA PHE A 328 11.07 -8.04 14.07
C PHE A 328 12.56 -7.66 14.01
N SER A 329 12.84 -6.36 13.93
CA SER A 329 14.21 -5.80 13.82
C SER A 329 14.99 -6.20 12.56
N LYS A 330 14.39 -6.93 11.62
CA LYS A 330 14.99 -7.20 10.30
C LYS A 330 15.00 -5.90 9.48
N GLY A 331 16.10 -5.65 8.75
CA GLY A 331 16.24 -4.42 7.94
C GLY A 331 16.31 -3.14 8.76
N VAL A 332 16.76 -3.21 10.03
CA VAL A 332 17.06 -2.07 10.90
C VAL A 332 18.51 -2.18 11.35
N ILE A 333 19.34 -1.23 10.95
CA ILE A 333 20.79 -1.27 11.16
C ILE A 333 21.27 0.03 11.78
N LYS A 334 22.08 -0.03 12.84
CA LYS A 334 22.80 1.09 13.38
C LYS A 334 24.11 1.26 12.61
N VAL A 335 24.41 2.45 12.18
CA VAL A 335 25.66 2.83 11.51
C VAL A 335 26.40 3.86 12.34
N ASP A 336 27.67 3.57 12.65
CA ASP A 336 28.47 4.35 13.58
C ASP A 336 29.46 5.30 12.86
N ASN A 337 29.60 5.18 11.53
CA ASN A 337 30.52 5.99 10.74
C ASN A 337 30.16 6.02 9.25
N ALA A 338 30.82 6.92 8.51
CA ALA A 338 30.58 7.14 7.09
C ALA A 338 30.84 5.90 6.20
N ALA A 339 31.80 5.05 6.54
CA ALA A 339 32.10 3.84 5.76
C ALA A 339 30.97 2.81 5.88
N ALA A 340 30.46 2.58 7.10
CA ALA A 340 29.31 1.73 7.35
C ALA A 340 28.04 2.32 6.67
N PHE A 341 27.82 3.62 6.80
CA PHE A 341 26.70 4.31 6.16
C PHE A 341 26.70 4.09 4.64
N LYS A 342 27.83 4.32 3.96
CA LYS A 342 27.95 4.15 2.51
C LYS A 342 27.68 2.71 2.06
N ARG A 343 28.12 1.71 2.83
CA ARG A 343 27.90 0.29 2.53
C ARG A 343 26.42 -0.06 2.66
N GLU A 344 25.83 0.21 3.83
CA GLU A 344 24.47 -0.18 4.16
C GLU A 344 23.41 0.57 3.32
N THR A 345 23.64 1.88 3.04
CA THR A 345 22.72 2.64 2.19
C THR A 345 22.72 2.14 0.75
N ARG A 346 23.87 1.73 0.20
CA ARG A 346 23.92 1.13 -1.12
C ARG A 346 23.04 -0.13 -1.18
N ASP A 347 23.23 -1.04 -0.23
CA ASP A 347 22.51 -2.32 -0.19
C ASP A 347 21.00 -2.13 0.06
N PHE A 348 20.62 -1.12 0.84
CA PHE A 348 19.21 -0.80 1.08
C PHE A 348 18.55 -0.13 -0.12
N LEU A 349 19.27 0.79 -0.80
CA LEU A 349 18.77 1.50 -1.99
C LEU A 349 18.78 0.66 -3.28
N GLU A 350 19.35 -0.54 -3.26
CA GLU A 350 19.11 -1.55 -4.30
C GLU A 350 17.72 -2.17 -4.23
N ARG A 351 17.09 -2.14 -3.04
CA ARG A 351 15.79 -2.78 -2.78
C ARG A 351 14.64 -1.80 -2.67
N SER A 352 14.91 -0.54 -2.36
CA SER A 352 13.89 0.49 -2.17
C SER A 352 14.44 1.87 -2.57
N ASP A 353 13.68 2.66 -3.28
CA ASP A 353 14.05 4.03 -3.66
C ASP A 353 14.09 4.99 -2.45
N LEU A 354 13.37 4.64 -1.36
CA LEU A 354 13.39 5.39 -0.10
C LEU A 354 13.71 4.45 1.06
N ILE A 355 14.49 4.95 2.01
CA ILE A 355 14.70 4.34 3.33
C ILE A 355 14.55 5.41 4.42
N VAL A 356 14.33 4.99 5.66
CA VAL A 356 14.26 5.90 6.80
C VAL A 356 15.61 5.96 7.46
N ALA A 357 16.17 7.17 7.61
CA ALA A 357 17.32 7.46 8.45
C ALA A 357 16.86 8.20 9.71
N GLN A 358 17.29 7.75 10.87
CA GLN A 358 16.85 8.30 12.15
C GLN A 358 18.02 8.48 13.11
N ALA A 359 18.03 9.56 13.87
CA ALA A 359 19.00 9.75 14.95
C ALA A 359 18.94 8.58 15.94
N PHE A 360 20.10 8.11 16.39
CA PHE A 360 20.16 7.05 17.38
C PHE A 360 19.95 7.62 18.78
N GLU A 361 18.88 7.16 19.43
CA GLU A 361 18.57 7.47 20.84
C GLU A 361 18.83 6.22 21.67
N PRO A 362 19.86 6.19 22.53
CA PRO A 362 20.15 5.03 23.37
C PRO A 362 19.10 4.92 24.48
N THR A 363 18.53 3.73 24.64
CA THR A 363 17.56 3.39 25.67
C THR A 363 17.93 2.08 26.35
N GLU A 364 17.58 1.90 27.62
CA GLU A 364 17.75 0.64 28.34
C GLU A 364 16.61 -0.33 28.07
N TYR A 365 15.43 0.20 27.74
CA TYR A 365 14.23 -0.56 27.41
C TYR A 365 13.32 0.24 26.49
N ASP A 366 12.44 -0.47 25.78
CA ASP A 366 11.34 0.07 25.01
C ASP A 366 10.02 -0.14 25.74
N TRP A 367 9.14 0.88 25.72
CA TRP A 367 7.76 0.70 26.16
C TRP A 367 6.95 -0.01 25.09
N ARG A 368 6.21 -1.04 25.51
CA ARG A 368 5.15 -1.64 24.69
C ARG A 368 3.81 -1.38 25.35
N VAL A 369 3.00 -0.57 24.68
CA VAL A 369 1.65 -0.21 25.15
C VAL A 369 0.63 -0.89 24.25
N GLY A 370 -0.22 -1.73 24.83
CA GLY A 370 -1.38 -2.31 24.16
C GLY A 370 -2.57 -1.36 24.27
N VAL A 371 -3.20 -1.10 23.14
CA VAL A 371 -4.43 -0.28 23.07
C VAL A 371 -5.49 -1.07 22.32
N LEU A 372 -6.69 -1.14 22.87
CA LEU A 372 -7.85 -1.78 22.28
C LEU A 372 -9.04 -0.83 22.35
N ASP A 373 -9.69 -0.61 21.20
CA ASP A 373 -10.85 0.31 21.10
C ASP A 373 -10.58 1.71 21.69
N GLY A 374 -9.39 2.25 21.41
CA GLY A 374 -8.96 3.55 21.94
C GLY A 374 -8.62 3.57 23.44
N GLN A 375 -8.72 2.43 24.15
CA GLN A 375 -8.43 2.32 25.58
C GLN A 375 -7.10 1.60 25.81
N PRO A 376 -6.25 2.08 26.75
CA PRO A 376 -5.04 1.37 27.11
C PRO A 376 -5.38 0.05 27.79
N LEU A 377 -4.79 -1.04 27.31
CA LEU A 377 -5.01 -2.39 27.81
C LEU A 377 -3.91 -2.84 28.76
N TYR A 378 -2.65 -2.60 28.39
CA TYR A 378 -1.47 -2.90 29.20
C TYR A 378 -0.29 -2.02 28.78
N ALA A 379 0.71 -1.90 29.66
CA ALA A 379 2.01 -1.35 29.36
C ALA A 379 3.10 -2.24 29.94
N CYS A 380 4.15 -2.54 29.17
CA CYS A 380 5.29 -3.30 29.67
C CYS A 380 6.60 -2.72 29.14
N ARG A 381 7.68 -2.96 29.90
CA ARG A 381 9.05 -2.61 29.52
C ARG A 381 9.69 -3.82 28.87
N TYR A 382 10.26 -3.64 27.70
CA TYR A 382 11.06 -4.62 27.00
C TYR A 382 12.51 -4.18 27.06
N PHE A 383 13.32 -4.84 27.87
CA PHE A 383 14.73 -4.50 28.05
C PHE A 383 15.54 -4.89 26.81
N MET A 384 16.61 -4.12 26.55
CA MET A 384 17.54 -4.43 25.48
C MET A 384 18.21 -5.78 25.69
N ALA A 385 18.41 -6.56 24.63
CA ALA A 385 19.13 -7.81 24.72
C ALA A 385 20.58 -7.54 25.19
N LYS A 386 21.15 -8.49 25.92
CA LYS A 386 22.48 -8.33 26.54
C LYS A 386 23.52 -7.89 25.53
N GLU A 387 24.20 -6.80 25.84
CA GLU A 387 25.24 -6.18 24.97
C GLU A 387 24.70 -5.87 23.55
N HIS A 388 23.44 -5.43 23.45
CA HIS A 388 22.84 -5.06 22.20
C HIS A 388 21.96 -3.81 22.36
N TRP A 389 21.75 -3.08 21.27
CA TRP A 389 20.98 -1.84 21.24
C TRP A 389 19.50 -2.05 20.82
N GLN A 390 19.09 -3.29 20.64
CA GLN A 390 17.70 -3.69 20.33
C GLN A 390 17.22 -4.73 21.34
N VAL A 391 15.92 -4.81 21.52
CA VAL A 391 15.24 -5.81 22.36
C VAL A 391 15.54 -7.23 21.89
N VAL A 392 15.77 -7.43 20.59
CA VAL A 392 16.08 -8.72 19.98
C VAL A 392 17.46 -8.67 19.32
N LYS A 393 18.35 -9.57 19.74
CA LYS A 393 19.63 -9.86 19.09
C LYS A 393 19.54 -11.18 18.34
N ARG A 394 19.99 -11.22 17.09
CA ARG A 394 20.13 -12.47 16.32
C ARG A 394 21.61 -12.80 16.15
N ASP A 395 22.00 -14.01 16.45
CA ASP A 395 23.37 -14.47 16.20
C ASP A 395 23.60 -14.81 14.72
N ALA A 396 24.85 -15.13 14.38
CA ALA A 396 25.24 -15.50 13.00
C ALA A 396 24.53 -16.77 12.47
N LYS A 397 23.95 -17.58 13.35
CA LYS A 397 23.17 -18.78 13.00
C LYS A 397 21.67 -18.51 12.94
N GLY A 398 21.24 -17.24 13.20
CA GLY A 398 19.84 -16.81 13.19
C GLY A 398 19.10 -17.11 14.50
N ALA A 399 19.78 -17.62 15.54
CA ALA A 399 19.15 -17.83 16.84
C ALA A 399 18.78 -16.47 17.48
N LYS A 400 17.59 -16.43 18.07
CA LYS A 400 16.98 -15.23 18.66
C LYS A 400 17.30 -15.17 20.15
N HIS A 401 17.85 -14.04 20.60
CA HIS A 401 18.09 -13.72 22.00
C HIS A 401 17.27 -12.47 22.33
N GLU A 402 16.32 -12.60 23.24
CA GLU A 402 15.48 -11.50 23.68
C GLU A 402 15.95 -10.98 25.04
N GLY A 403 15.76 -9.68 25.28
CA GLY A 403 15.88 -9.09 26.60
C GLY A 403 14.72 -9.50 27.51
N ASP A 404 14.86 -9.25 28.80
CA ASP A 404 13.79 -9.45 29.77
C ASP A 404 12.61 -8.51 29.52
N HIS A 405 11.44 -8.82 30.08
CA HIS A 405 10.28 -7.93 30.04
C HIS A 405 9.61 -7.85 31.41
N GLU A 406 9.00 -6.69 31.68
CA GLU A 406 8.29 -6.40 32.93
C GLU A 406 6.97 -5.69 32.59
N THR A 407 5.87 -6.16 33.20
CA THR A 407 4.49 -5.66 32.97
C THR A 407 3.98 -4.90 34.16
#